data_9ff6ab828b303dde231bf30112b1ed09
#
_entry.id   9ff6ab828b303dde231bf30112b1ed09
#
_cell.length_a   1.000
_cell.length_b   1.000
_cell.length_c   1.000
_cell.angle_alpha   90.00
_cell.angle_beta   90.00
_cell.angle_gamma   90.00
#
_symmetry.space_group_name_H-M   'P 1'
#
loop_
_entity.id
_entity.type
_entity.pdbx_description
1 polymer ?
#
loop_
_entity_poly.entity_id
_entity_poly.type
_entity_poly.pdbx_seq_one_letter_code
_entity_poly.pdbx_strand_id
1 'polypeptide(L)'
;GPMSRGLGDVYKRQNLAFGILATSILVYNFVNQKIKKYILIFLFGVFPFISLFLFHGGALGLPVVDTREWGGLFLTLVISVFAIIFCFPLGIILAMGRRSNLPVLKYFSIGFIEFWRGVPLITVLFMAGVMFPLFLPAGSNLDKLIRVIIAITLFEAAYCAEVIRGGLQALPRGQYDAAKSLGMGYWKMHIFVILPQALKLVIPGIANTFLALVKDTPLIF
;
A
#
# COMPACT_ATOMS: atom_id res chain seq x y z
N GLY A 1 -31.68 16.41 14.02
CA GLY A 1 -31.56 16.96 12.69
C GLY A 1 -30.97 15.98 11.67
N PRO A 2 -30.99 16.25 10.38
CA PRO A 2 -30.46 15.32 9.35
C PRO A 2 -28.96 14.98 9.55
N MET A 3 -28.18 15.87 10.12
CA MET A 3 -26.74 15.71 10.39
C MET A 3 -26.44 14.61 11.44
N SER A 4 -27.32 14.43 12.43
CA SER A 4 -27.15 13.41 13.47
C SER A 4 -27.46 11.99 12.97
N ARG A 5 -28.29 11.84 11.94
CA ARG A 5 -28.61 10.53 11.34
C ARG A 5 -27.43 10.02 10.48
N GLY A 6 -26.79 10.91 9.72
CA GLY A 6 -25.63 10.56 8.90
C GLY A 6 -24.45 10.04 9.73
N LEU A 7 -24.11 10.75 10.81
CA LEU A 7 -23.05 10.31 11.75
C LEU A 7 -23.36 8.96 12.38
N GLY A 8 -24.61 8.71 12.80
CA GLY A 8 -25.01 7.43 13.37
C GLY A 8 -24.83 6.25 12.41
N ASP A 9 -25.11 6.46 11.12
CA ASP A 9 -24.94 5.44 10.09
C ASP A 9 -23.46 5.18 9.76
N VAL A 10 -22.61 6.22 9.78
CA VAL A 10 -21.15 6.07 9.64
C VAL A 10 -20.57 5.20 10.76
N TYR A 11 -20.93 5.48 12.02
CA TYR A 11 -20.47 4.68 13.17
C TYR A 11 -20.94 3.23 13.11
N LYS A 12 -22.17 2.96 12.69
CA LYS A 12 -22.65 1.60 12.50
C LYS A 12 -21.84 0.83 11.47
N ARG A 13 -21.53 1.47 10.34
CA ARG A 13 -20.71 0.87 9.28
C ARG A 13 -19.27 0.62 9.75
N GLN A 14 -18.69 1.57 10.49
CA GLN A 14 -17.38 1.42 11.12
C GLN A 14 -17.35 0.22 12.06
N ASN A 15 -18.33 0.11 12.95
CA ASN A 15 -18.44 -1.00 13.89
C ASN A 15 -18.60 -2.35 13.17
N LEU A 16 -19.34 -2.38 12.07
CA LEU A 16 -19.48 -3.59 11.25
C LEU A 16 -18.16 -3.98 10.58
N ALA A 17 -17.44 -3.03 10.01
CA ALA A 17 -16.12 -3.28 9.40
C ALA A 17 -15.10 -3.74 10.47
N PHE A 18 -15.04 -3.08 11.62
CA PHE A 18 -14.19 -3.50 12.73
C PHE A 18 -14.59 -4.89 13.27
N GLY A 19 -15.89 -5.20 13.32
CA GLY A 19 -16.39 -6.53 13.70
C GLY A 19 -15.90 -7.61 12.74
N ILE A 20 -15.99 -7.39 11.43
CA ILE A 20 -15.48 -8.32 10.39
C ILE A 20 -13.97 -8.49 10.53
N LEU A 21 -13.23 -7.40 10.73
CA LEU A 21 -11.78 -7.42 10.86
C LEU A 21 -11.37 -8.18 12.14
N ALA A 22 -11.98 -7.87 13.26
CA ALA A 22 -11.70 -8.54 14.54
C ALA A 22 -12.04 -10.03 14.50
N THR A 23 -13.20 -10.40 13.97
CA THR A 23 -13.59 -11.81 13.81
C THR A 23 -12.65 -12.56 12.85
N SER A 24 -12.23 -11.93 11.76
CA SER A 24 -11.27 -12.53 10.84
C SER A 24 -9.91 -12.79 11.48
N ILE A 25 -9.42 -11.85 12.30
CA ILE A 25 -8.16 -11.99 13.06
C ILE A 25 -8.29 -13.07 14.14
N LEU A 26 -9.43 -13.12 14.86
CA LEU A 26 -9.66 -14.16 15.85
C LEU A 26 -9.70 -15.53 15.21
N VAL A 27 -10.47 -15.70 14.15
CA VAL A 27 -10.57 -16.97 13.42
C VAL A 27 -9.21 -17.40 12.86
N TYR A 28 -8.38 -16.44 12.38
CA TYR A 28 -7.03 -16.73 11.88
C TYR A 28 -6.16 -17.50 12.88
N ASN A 29 -6.31 -17.24 14.20
CA ASN A 29 -5.50 -17.91 15.22
C ASN A 29 -5.91 -19.38 15.44
N PHE A 30 -7.16 -19.74 15.15
CA PHE A 30 -7.71 -21.07 15.45
C PHE A 30 -7.79 -22.01 14.24
N VAL A 31 -7.47 -21.56 13.03
CA VAL A 31 -7.63 -22.34 11.80
C VAL A 31 -6.33 -22.92 11.25
N ASN A 32 -6.47 -23.95 10.41
CA ASN A 32 -5.36 -24.62 9.72
C ASN A 32 -4.63 -23.70 8.73
N GLN A 33 -3.36 -24.01 8.42
CA GLN A 33 -2.50 -23.22 7.53
C GLN A 33 -3.11 -22.96 6.13
N LYS A 34 -3.88 -23.90 5.59
CA LYS A 34 -4.58 -23.71 4.31
C LYS A 34 -5.60 -22.56 4.40
N ILE A 35 -6.41 -22.55 5.45
CA ILE A 35 -7.46 -21.54 5.66
C ILE A 35 -6.85 -20.18 6.00
N LYS A 36 -5.74 -20.15 6.74
CA LYS A 36 -4.98 -18.92 7.03
C LYS A 36 -4.62 -18.14 5.76
N LYS A 37 -4.20 -18.84 4.72
CA LYS A 37 -3.89 -18.22 3.43
C LYS A 37 -5.10 -17.51 2.82
N TYR A 38 -6.27 -18.13 2.86
CA TYR A 38 -7.49 -17.52 2.33
C TYR A 38 -7.96 -16.33 3.16
N ILE A 39 -7.82 -16.39 4.49
CA ILE A 39 -8.12 -15.25 5.38
C ILE A 39 -7.20 -14.08 5.07
N LEU A 40 -5.90 -14.30 4.86
CA LEU A 40 -4.96 -13.23 4.48
C LEU A 40 -5.30 -12.63 3.11
N ILE A 41 -5.64 -13.46 2.12
CA ILE A 41 -6.08 -12.98 0.80
C ILE A 41 -7.36 -12.16 0.94
N PHE A 42 -8.30 -12.59 1.78
CA PHE A 42 -9.52 -11.83 2.05
C PHE A 42 -9.20 -10.49 2.73
N LEU A 43 -8.41 -10.48 3.81
CA LEU A 43 -8.08 -9.28 4.58
C LEU A 43 -7.32 -8.22 3.77
N PHE A 44 -6.38 -8.64 2.93
CA PHE A 44 -5.55 -7.71 2.17
C PHE A 44 -6.02 -7.49 0.73
N GLY A 45 -6.73 -8.46 0.13
CA GLY A 45 -7.19 -8.38 -1.25
C GLY A 45 -8.63 -7.90 -1.41
N VAL A 46 -9.55 -8.38 -0.58
CA VAL A 46 -10.99 -8.18 -0.79
C VAL A 46 -11.58 -7.19 0.22
N PHE A 47 -11.25 -7.35 1.48
CA PHE A 47 -11.83 -6.56 2.57
C PHE A 47 -11.60 -5.04 2.43
N PRO A 48 -10.44 -4.53 2.00
CA PRO A 48 -10.25 -3.09 1.80
C PRO A 48 -11.22 -2.49 0.76
N PHE A 49 -11.46 -3.22 -0.33
CA PHE A 49 -12.40 -2.78 -1.37
C PHE A 49 -13.86 -2.84 -0.88
N ILE A 50 -14.22 -3.90 -0.15
CA ILE A 50 -15.55 -3.99 0.47
C ILE A 50 -15.74 -2.83 1.48
N SER A 51 -14.74 -2.54 2.30
CA SER A 51 -14.81 -1.46 3.27
C SER A 51 -15.00 -0.11 2.59
N LEU A 52 -14.21 0.23 1.56
CA LEU A 52 -14.41 1.46 0.79
C LEU A 52 -15.83 1.56 0.22
N PHE A 53 -16.30 0.48 -0.37
CA PHE A 53 -17.64 0.45 -0.97
C PHE A 53 -18.76 0.65 0.06
N LEU A 54 -18.67 0.00 1.21
CA LEU A 54 -19.61 0.16 2.32
C LEU A 54 -19.62 1.59 2.88
N PHE A 55 -18.43 2.22 2.95
CA PHE A 55 -18.30 3.55 3.55
C PHE A 55 -18.69 4.67 2.59
N HIS A 56 -18.33 4.56 1.31
CA HIS A 56 -18.76 5.54 0.32
C HIS A 56 -20.30 5.55 0.19
N GLY A 57 -20.94 4.41 0.31
CA GLY A 57 -22.40 4.29 0.14
C GLY A 57 -22.82 4.39 -1.32
N GLY A 58 -24.05 4.79 -1.56
CA GLY A 58 -24.61 4.95 -2.91
C GLY A 58 -25.15 3.66 -3.54
N ALA A 59 -24.78 2.51 -3.00
CA ALA A 59 -25.33 1.21 -3.39
C ALA A 59 -26.02 0.54 -2.21
N LEU A 60 -26.87 -0.45 -2.47
CA LEU A 60 -27.65 -1.18 -1.46
C LEU A 60 -28.56 -0.30 -0.60
N GLY A 61 -28.98 0.87 -1.12
CA GLY A 61 -29.85 1.80 -0.39
C GLY A 61 -29.14 2.58 0.73
N LEU A 62 -27.81 2.53 0.80
CA LEU A 62 -27.01 3.26 1.79
C LEU A 62 -26.81 4.71 1.32
N PRO A 63 -27.04 5.71 2.19
CA PRO A 63 -26.76 7.11 1.83
C PRO A 63 -25.25 7.29 1.54
N VAL A 64 -24.94 8.14 0.57
CA VAL A 64 -23.57 8.55 0.26
C VAL A 64 -23.02 9.35 1.44
N VAL A 65 -21.84 9.00 1.91
CA VAL A 65 -21.14 9.71 2.98
C VAL A 65 -19.88 10.35 2.41
N ASP A 66 -19.73 11.66 2.61
CA ASP A 66 -18.52 12.38 2.19
C ASP A 66 -17.30 11.82 2.94
N THR A 67 -16.20 11.63 2.21
CA THR A 67 -14.94 11.14 2.78
C THR A 67 -14.37 12.07 3.86
N ARG A 68 -14.80 13.35 3.87
CA ARG A 68 -14.45 14.33 4.91
C ARG A 68 -15.07 14.02 6.27
N GLU A 69 -16.14 13.25 6.29
CA GLU A 69 -16.80 12.80 7.53
C GLU A 69 -16.16 11.52 8.10
N TRP A 70 -15.26 10.89 7.32
CA TRP A 70 -14.49 9.75 7.77
C TRP A 70 -13.38 10.23 8.67
N GLY A 71 -13.36 9.80 9.91
CA GLY A 71 -12.39 10.29 10.89
C GLY A 71 -11.65 9.18 11.61
N GLY A 72 -10.61 9.62 12.34
CA GLY A 72 -9.93 8.81 13.34
C GLY A 72 -9.23 7.57 12.80
N LEU A 73 -9.16 6.54 13.66
CA LEU A 73 -8.47 5.28 13.42
C LEU A 73 -8.91 4.58 12.12
N PHE A 74 -10.21 4.69 11.78
CA PHE A 74 -10.73 4.04 10.59
C PHE A 74 -10.07 4.55 9.31
N LEU A 75 -9.98 5.86 9.14
CA LEU A 75 -9.40 6.48 7.95
C LEU A 75 -7.88 6.17 7.86
N THR A 76 -7.20 6.18 9.01
CA THR A 76 -5.80 5.73 9.12
C THR A 76 -5.62 4.31 8.59
N LEU A 77 -6.48 3.37 9.00
CA LEU A 77 -6.41 1.98 8.57
C LEU A 77 -6.71 1.83 7.06
N VAL A 78 -7.73 2.52 6.55
CA VAL A 78 -8.07 2.47 5.12
C VAL A 78 -6.88 2.95 4.30
N ILE A 79 -6.35 4.14 4.57
CA ILE A 79 -5.23 4.71 3.81
C ILE A 79 -4.01 3.80 3.90
N SER A 80 -3.66 3.33 5.10
CA SER A 80 -2.49 2.49 5.31
C SER A 80 -2.59 1.17 4.56
N VAL A 81 -3.74 0.49 4.61
CA VAL A 81 -3.93 -0.80 3.92
C VAL A 81 -3.83 -0.63 2.41
N PHE A 82 -4.49 0.38 1.84
CA PHE A 82 -4.38 0.66 0.40
C PHE A 82 -2.94 1.02 0.01
N ALA A 83 -2.30 1.90 0.77
CA ALA A 83 -0.92 2.29 0.49
C ALA A 83 0.03 1.08 0.54
N ILE A 84 -0.08 0.19 1.53
CA ILE A 84 0.72 -1.04 1.65
C ILE A 84 0.50 -1.97 0.46
N ILE A 85 -0.77 -2.22 0.07
CA ILE A 85 -1.10 -3.10 -1.05
C ILE A 85 -0.43 -2.64 -2.34
N PHE A 86 -0.40 -1.34 -2.60
CA PHE A 86 0.14 -0.79 -3.85
C PHE A 86 1.63 -0.45 -3.77
N CYS A 87 2.15 0.02 -2.62
CA CYS A 87 3.57 0.38 -2.51
C CYS A 87 4.48 -0.85 -2.56
N PHE A 88 4.04 -2.01 -2.06
CA PHE A 88 4.86 -3.21 -2.05
C PHE A 88 5.21 -3.73 -3.46
N PRO A 89 4.24 -3.99 -4.37
CA PRO A 89 4.55 -4.39 -5.74
C PRO A 89 5.31 -3.30 -6.51
N LEU A 90 4.98 -2.02 -6.33
CA LEU A 90 5.72 -0.92 -6.92
C LEU A 90 7.17 -0.88 -6.42
N GLY A 91 7.39 -1.09 -5.13
CA GLY A 91 8.71 -1.18 -4.52
C GLY A 91 9.56 -2.30 -5.11
N ILE A 92 8.97 -3.47 -5.35
CA ILE A 92 9.65 -4.60 -6.04
C ILE A 92 10.06 -4.20 -7.46
N ILE A 93 9.13 -3.60 -8.22
CA ILE A 93 9.39 -3.17 -9.60
C ILE A 93 10.51 -2.14 -9.65
N LEU A 94 10.48 -1.13 -8.78
CA LEU A 94 11.51 -0.09 -8.70
C LEU A 94 12.87 -0.65 -8.26
N ALA A 95 12.89 -1.56 -7.28
CA ALA A 95 14.13 -2.21 -6.82
C ALA A 95 14.77 -3.04 -7.94
N MET A 96 13.98 -3.78 -8.70
CA MET A 96 14.44 -4.54 -9.85
C MET A 96 14.86 -3.61 -10.99
N GLY A 97 14.10 -2.56 -11.26
CA GLY A 97 14.40 -1.55 -12.27
C GLY A 97 15.74 -0.86 -12.01
N ARG A 98 16.03 -0.47 -10.77
CA ARG A 98 17.32 0.12 -10.36
C ARG A 98 18.51 -0.81 -10.62
N ARG A 99 18.32 -2.12 -10.64
CA ARG A 99 19.33 -3.15 -10.93
C ARG A 99 19.32 -3.63 -12.38
N SER A 100 18.43 -3.11 -13.21
CA SER A 100 18.29 -3.50 -14.60
C SER A 100 19.51 -3.08 -15.43
N ASN A 101 19.84 -3.89 -16.44
CA ASN A 101 20.81 -3.54 -17.46
C ASN A 101 20.26 -2.58 -18.52
N LEU A 102 18.93 -2.36 -18.54
CA LEU A 102 18.27 -1.41 -19.44
C LEU A 102 18.42 0.01 -18.89
N PRO A 103 19.15 0.90 -19.59
CA PRO A 103 19.48 2.24 -19.06
C PRO A 103 18.24 3.05 -18.72
N VAL A 104 17.20 3.00 -19.56
CA VAL A 104 15.95 3.74 -19.33
C VAL A 104 15.27 3.34 -18.02
N LEU A 105 15.07 2.04 -17.79
CA LEU A 105 14.46 1.54 -16.57
C LEU A 105 15.31 1.85 -15.33
N LYS A 106 16.64 1.71 -15.47
CA LYS A 106 17.57 1.99 -14.38
C LYS A 106 17.52 3.45 -13.95
N TYR A 107 17.71 4.39 -14.89
CA TYR A 107 17.74 5.81 -14.56
C TYR A 107 16.38 6.34 -14.12
N PHE A 108 15.28 5.85 -14.71
CA PHE A 108 13.93 6.17 -14.23
C PHE A 108 13.73 5.72 -12.78
N SER A 109 14.08 4.47 -12.46
CA SER A 109 13.91 3.95 -11.10
C SER A 109 14.79 4.69 -10.09
N ILE A 110 16.04 5.01 -10.46
CA ILE A 110 16.93 5.80 -9.62
C ILE A 110 16.33 7.19 -9.37
N GLY A 111 15.97 7.92 -10.44
CA GLY A 111 15.39 9.25 -10.31
C GLY A 111 14.12 9.28 -9.50
N PHE A 112 13.21 8.29 -9.70
CA PHE A 112 12.01 8.16 -8.92
C PHE A 112 12.31 7.95 -7.43
N ILE A 113 13.16 6.99 -7.09
CA ILE A 113 13.50 6.67 -5.69
C ILE A 113 14.17 7.85 -5.00
N GLU A 114 15.16 8.48 -5.64
CA GLU A 114 15.89 9.62 -5.05
C GLU A 114 14.97 10.84 -4.89
N PHE A 115 14.10 11.12 -5.87
CA PHE A 115 13.14 12.22 -5.79
C PHE A 115 12.20 12.07 -4.59
N TRP A 116 11.50 10.93 -4.48
CA TRP A 116 10.52 10.74 -3.42
C TRP A 116 11.16 10.64 -2.02
N ARG A 117 12.38 10.13 -1.92
CA ARG A 117 13.12 10.09 -0.65
C ARG A 117 13.79 11.42 -0.28
N GLY A 118 13.99 12.29 -1.25
CA GLY A 118 14.56 13.62 -1.02
C GLY A 118 13.53 14.66 -0.54
N VAL A 119 12.24 14.40 -0.67
CA VAL A 119 11.17 15.32 -0.29
C VAL A 119 10.55 14.90 1.04
N PRO A 120 10.32 15.81 2.01
CA PRO A 120 9.63 15.50 3.26
C PRO A 120 8.19 15.04 2.99
N LEU A 121 7.72 14.02 3.71
CA LEU A 121 6.36 13.47 3.55
C LEU A 121 5.28 14.55 3.71
N ILE A 122 5.43 15.44 4.68
CA ILE A 122 4.46 16.53 4.92
C ILE A 122 4.28 17.42 3.70
N THR A 123 5.37 17.70 2.97
CA THR A 123 5.32 18.48 1.71
C THR A 123 4.56 17.72 0.64
N VAL A 124 4.79 16.42 0.51
CA VAL A 124 4.08 15.54 -0.42
C VAL A 124 2.58 15.53 -0.15
N LEU A 125 2.20 15.40 1.13
CA LEU A 125 0.79 15.39 1.55
C LEU A 125 0.11 16.73 1.30
N PHE A 126 0.81 17.85 1.59
CA PHE A 126 0.32 19.19 1.29
C PHE A 126 0.12 19.40 -0.21
N MET A 127 1.07 18.97 -1.03
CA MET A 127 0.93 19.05 -2.49
C MET A 127 -0.26 18.23 -2.98
N ALA A 128 -0.42 17.00 -2.51
CA ALA A 128 -1.53 16.14 -2.91
C ALA A 128 -2.90 16.67 -2.44
N GLY A 129 -2.95 17.19 -1.21
CA GLY A 129 -4.18 17.67 -0.58
C GLY A 129 -4.64 19.03 -1.10
N VAL A 130 -3.72 19.98 -1.23
CA VAL A 130 -4.02 21.40 -1.45
C VAL A 130 -3.61 21.87 -2.84
N MET A 131 -2.38 21.58 -3.29
CA MET A 131 -1.86 22.14 -4.54
C MET A 131 -2.34 21.39 -5.79
N PHE A 132 -2.43 20.06 -5.73
CA PHE A 132 -2.79 19.24 -6.88
C PHE A 132 -4.13 19.64 -7.53
N PRO A 133 -5.21 19.97 -6.78
CA PRO A 133 -6.46 20.45 -7.39
C PRO A 133 -6.32 21.69 -8.25
N LEU A 134 -5.34 22.54 -7.98
CA LEU A 134 -5.10 23.78 -8.74
C LEU A 134 -4.59 23.50 -10.16
N PHE A 135 -4.04 22.33 -10.40
CA PHE A 135 -3.56 21.90 -11.71
C PHE A 135 -4.58 21.06 -12.49
N LEU A 136 -5.71 20.73 -11.87
CA LEU A 136 -6.76 19.97 -12.54
C LEU A 136 -7.67 20.92 -13.37
N PRO A 137 -8.22 20.44 -14.50
CA PRO A 137 -9.18 21.20 -15.27
C PRO A 137 -10.40 21.59 -14.43
N ALA A 138 -10.99 22.75 -14.70
CA ALA A 138 -12.19 23.20 -14.01
C ALA A 138 -13.31 22.15 -14.13
N GLY A 139 -13.89 21.76 -12.99
CA GLY A 139 -14.94 20.73 -12.92
C GLY A 139 -14.46 19.29 -12.67
N SER A 140 -13.17 19.03 -12.66
CA SER A 140 -12.63 17.72 -12.26
C SER A 140 -12.48 17.65 -10.73
N ASN A 141 -13.33 16.84 -10.08
CA ASN A 141 -13.29 16.61 -8.64
C ASN A 141 -12.67 15.24 -8.33
N LEU A 142 -11.33 15.18 -8.27
CA LEU A 142 -10.69 14.01 -7.70
C LEU A 142 -10.76 14.10 -6.17
N ASP A 143 -11.36 13.12 -5.53
CA ASP A 143 -11.50 13.08 -4.07
C ASP A 143 -10.13 13.25 -3.36
N LYS A 144 -10.12 14.03 -2.26
CA LYS A 144 -8.91 14.26 -1.46
C LYS A 144 -8.29 12.96 -0.98
N LEU A 145 -9.11 11.99 -0.57
CA LEU A 145 -8.65 10.69 -0.08
C LEU A 145 -7.86 9.93 -1.15
N ILE A 146 -8.36 9.88 -2.38
CA ILE A 146 -7.69 9.19 -3.50
C ILE A 146 -6.34 9.84 -3.80
N ARG A 147 -6.29 11.17 -3.86
CA ARG A 147 -5.04 11.92 -4.11
C ARG A 147 -3.99 11.62 -3.05
N VAL A 148 -4.39 11.59 -1.79
CA VAL A 148 -3.52 11.29 -0.67
C VAL A 148 -3.04 9.84 -0.70
N ILE A 149 -3.92 8.87 -0.98
CA ILE A 149 -3.53 7.45 -1.12
C ILE A 149 -2.50 7.28 -2.22
N ILE A 150 -2.67 7.93 -3.37
CA ILE A 150 -1.70 7.87 -4.46
C ILE A 150 -0.35 8.45 -4.00
N ALA A 151 -0.35 9.64 -3.42
CA ALA A 151 0.86 10.33 -3.00
C ALA A 151 1.66 9.52 -1.96
N ILE A 152 1.00 9.02 -0.93
CA ILE A 152 1.64 8.22 0.12
C ILE A 152 2.12 6.86 -0.41
N THR A 153 1.38 6.27 -1.36
CA THR A 153 1.78 5.03 -2.03
C THR A 153 3.08 5.21 -2.81
N LEU A 154 3.20 6.28 -3.58
CA LEU A 154 4.41 6.57 -4.36
C LEU A 154 5.62 6.87 -3.45
N PHE A 155 5.37 7.62 -2.38
CA PHE A 155 6.37 7.91 -1.36
C PHE A 155 6.89 6.63 -0.70
N GLU A 156 6.01 5.81 -0.16
CA GLU A 156 6.37 4.56 0.51
C GLU A 156 6.97 3.51 -0.44
N ALA A 157 6.55 3.50 -1.71
CA ALA A 157 7.15 2.63 -2.72
C ALA A 157 8.64 2.90 -2.91
N ALA A 158 9.08 4.14 -2.80
CA ALA A 158 10.49 4.50 -2.88
C ALA A 158 11.31 3.97 -1.69
N TYR A 159 10.78 4.07 -0.47
CA TYR A 159 11.42 3.49 0.72
C TYR A 159 11.42 1.96 0.68
N CYS A 160 10.30 1.36 0.33
CA CYS A 160 10.18 -0.09 0.17
C CYS A 160 11.17 -0.62 -0.89
N ALA A 161 11.33 0.11 -2.01
CA ALA A 161 12.29 -0.25 -3.05
C ALA A 161 13.73 -0.30 -2.55
N GLU A 162 14.16 0.65 -1.70
CA GLU A 162 15.50 0.65 -1.12
C GLU A 162 15.72 -0.51 -0.15
N VAL A 163 14.73 -0.82 0.68
CA VAL A 163 14.78 -1.96 1.58
C VAL A 163 14.93 -3.27 0.78
N ILE A 164 14.09 -3.45 -0.26
CA ILE A 164 14.14 -4.64 -1.14
C ILE A 164 15.47 -4.69 -1.90
N ARG A 165 15.98 -3.56 -2.39
CA ARG A 165 17.28 -3.48 -3.05
C ARG A 165 18.41 -3.96 -2.12
N GLY A 166 18.36 -3.57 -0.85
CA GLY A 166 19.29 -4.06 0.16
C GLY A 166 19.27 -5.60 0.27
N GLY A 167 18.09 -6.21 0.31
CA GLY A 167 17.93 -7.67 0.31
C GLY A 167 18.46 -8.35 -0.95
N LEU A 168 18.19 -7.75 -2.12
CA LEU A 168 18.73 -8.26 -3.39
C LEU A 168 20.25 -8.18 -3.46
N GLN A 169 20.88 -7.20 -2.78
CA GLN A 169 22.33 -7.07 -2.71
C GLN A 169 22.98 -8.03 -1.70
N ALA A 170 22.26 -8.38 -0.64
CA ALA A 170 22.75 -9.29 0.40
C ALA A 170 22.82 -10.74 -0.08
N LEU A 171 22.18 -11.10 -1.18
CA LEU A 171 22.22 -12.46 -1.71
C LEU A 171 23.59 -12.78 -2.34
N PRO A 172 24.17 -13.95 -2.03
CA PRO A 172 25.40 -14.42 -2.65
C PRO A 172 25.24 -14.55 -4.18
N ARG A 173 26.30 -14.16 -4.92
CA ARG A 173 26.32 -14.28 -6.39
C ARG A 173 26.09 -15.70 -6.88
N GLY A 174 26.52 -16.71 -6.11
CA GLY A 174 26.29 -18.12 -6.41
C GLY A 174 24.82 -18.50 -6.61
N GLN A 175 23.86 -17.81 -5.98
CA GLN A 175 22.44 -18.05 -6.21
C GLN A 175 22.02 -17.65 -7.64
N TYR A 176 22.56 -16.53 -8.12
CA TYR A 176 22.32 -16.07 -9.49
C TYR A 176 22.98 -16.99 -10.52
N ASP A 177 24.22 -17.43 -10.24
CA ASP A 177 24.99 -18.27 -11.15
C ASP A 177 24.40 -19.69 -11.20
N ALA A 178 23.98 -20.26 -10.07
CA ALA A 178 23.31 -21.55 -10.03
C ALA A 178 22.00 -21.54 -10.83
N ALA A 179 21.18 -20.49 -10.65
CA ALA A 179 19.94 -20.35 -11.41
C ALA A 179 20.17 -20.23 -12.93
N LYS A 180 21.21 -19.50 -13.35
CA LYS A 180 21.62 -19.40 -14.75
C LYS A 180 22.12 -20.74 -15.30
N SER A 181 22.89 -21.50 -14.54
CA SER A 181 23.39 -22.82 -14.92
C SER A 181 22.25 -23.82 -15.15
N LEU A 182 21.11 -23.64 -14.46
CA LEU A 182 19.88 -24.39 -14.70
C LEU A 182 19.07 -23.90 -15.91
N GLY A 183 19.59 -22.97 -16.70
CA GLY A 183 18.92 -22.42 -17.88
C GLY A 183 17.74 -21.49 -17.56
N MET A 184 17.67 -20.95 -16.33
CA MET A 184 16.59 -20.04 -15.96
C MET A 184 16.76 -18.68 -16.63
N GLY A 185 15.74 -18.25 -17.38
CA GLY A 185 15.67 -16.89 -17.89
C GLY A 185 15.48 -15.86 -16.76
N TYR A 186 15.75 -14.59 -17.06
CA TYR A 186 15.74 -13.50 -16.08
C TYR A 186 14.51 -13.48 -15.15
N TRP A 187 13.31 -13.54 -15.70
CA TRP A 187 12.07 -13.48 -14.92
C TRP A 187 11.87 -14.71 -14.04
N LYS A 188 12.12 -15.93 -14.58
CA LYS A 188 11.99 -17.18 -13.80
C LYS A 188 12.98 -17.16 -12.63
N MET A 189 14.22 -16.79 -12.89
CA MET A 189 15.26 -16.69 -11.85
C MET A 189 14.84 -15.72 -10.73
N HIS A 190 14.39 -14.51 -11.10
CA HIS A 190 14.02 -13.51 -10.09
C HIS A 190 12.76 -13.91 -9.31
N ILE A 191 11.71 -14.37 -9.98
CA ILE A 191 10.43 -14.67 -9.32
C ILE A 191 10.53 -15.91 -8.41
N PHE A 192 11.21 -16.98 -8.86
CA PHE A 192 11.20 -18.24 -8.13
C PHE A 192 12.41 -18.46 -7.20
N VAL A 193 13.53 -17.79 -7.45
CA VAL A 193 14.78 -18.03 -6.67
C VAL A 193 15.20 -16.78 -5.92
N ILE A 194 15.40 -15.66 -6.59
CA ILE A 194 16.06 -14.49 -6.04
C ILE A 194 15.13 -13.68 -5.13
N LEU A 195 13.96 -13.27 -5.63
CA LEU A 195 13.01 -12.44 -4.87
C LEU A 195 12.53 -13.11 -3.59
N PRO A 196 12.13 -14.40 -3.56
CA PRO A 196 11.69 -15.01 -2.31
C PRO A 196 12.77 -15.05 -1.24
N GLN A 197 14.02 -15.25 -1.62
CA GLN A 197 15.16 -15.22 -0.69
C GLN A 197 15.46 -13.80 -0.22
N ALA A 198 15.54 -12.83 -1.15
CA ALA A 198 15.78 -11.43 -0.82
C ALA A 198 14.69 -10.87 0.11
N LEU A 199 13.42 -11.14 -0.18
CA LEU A 199 12.31 -10.67 0.65
C LEU A 199 12.36 -11.23 2.07
N LYS A 200 12.74 -12.51 2.25
CA LYS A 200 12.92 -13.10 3.58
C LYS A 200 13.95 -12.34 4.43
N LEU A 201 15.04 -11.90 3.82
CA LEU A 201 16.09 -11.15 4.53
C LEU A 201 15.62 -9.76 4.98
N VAL A 202 14.70 -9.15 4.26
CA VAL A 202 14.27 -7.77 4.51
C VAL A 202 12.88 -7.66 5.15
N ILE A 203 12.26 -8.77 5.54
CA ILE A 203 10.98 -8.75 6.27
C ILE A 203 10.96 -7.73 7.43
N PRO A 204 12.00 -7.68 8.33
CA PRO A 204 11.99 -6.70 9.41
C PRO A 204 12.02 -5.26 8.91
N GLY A 205 12.79 -4.98 7.86
CA GLY A 205 12.86 -3.66 7.23
C GLY A 205 11.54 -3.24 6.59
N ILE A 206 10.89 -4.16 5.86
CA ILE A 206 9.57 -3.94 5.26
C ILE A 206 8.52 -3.68 6.35
N ALA A 207 8.54 -4.47 7.43
CA ALA A 207 7.62 -4.27 8.55
C ALA A 207 7.81 -2.89 9.20
N ASN A 208 9.05 -2.44 9.37
CA ASN A 208 9.33 -1.10 9.88
C ASN A 208 8.82 0.01 8.94
N THR A 209 8.97 -0.14 7.62
CA THR A 209 8.42 0.79 6.63
C THR A 209 6.90 0.87 6.74
N PHE A 210 6.21 -0.26 6.84
CA PHE A 210 4.75 -0.28 6.97
C PHE A 210 4.27 0.29 8.32
N LEU A 211 5.00 0.04 9.41
CA LEU A 211 4.69 0.64 10.71
C LEU A 211 4.90 2.16 10.70
N ALA A 212 5.92 2.65 10.01
CA ALA A 212 6.14 4.09 9.83
C ALA A 212 4.96 4.70 9.06
N LEU A 213 4.55 4.10 7.94
CA LEU A 213 3.39 4.53 7.15
C LEU A 213 2.13 4.67 8.00
N VAL A 214 1.80 3.67 8.83
CA VAL A 214 0.63 3.73 9.72
C VAL A 214 0.73 4.88 10.71
N LYS A 215 1.93 5.17 11.23
CA LYS A 215 2.16 6.29 12.18
C LYS A 215 2.11 7.65 11.49
N ASP A 216 2.49 7.72 10.22
CA ASP A 216 2.55 8.98 9.45
C ASP A 216 1.19 9.36 8.84
N THR A 217 0.28 8.38 8.71
CA THR A 217 -1.07 8.60 8.17
C THR A 217 -1.86 9.69 8.91
N PRO A 218 -1.81 9.86 10.25
CA PRO A 218 -2.49 10.95 10.95
C PRO A 218 -2.04 12.37 10.55
N LEU A 219 -0.88 12.52 9.91
CA LEU A 219 -0.42 13.82 9.40
C LEU A 219 -1.25 14.37 8.22
N ILE A 220 -2.19 13.57 7.72
CA ILE A 220 -3.05 13.90 6.56
C ILE A 220 -4.22 14.81 6.96
N PHE A 221 -4.57 14.87 8.25
CA PHE A 221 -5.77 15.52 8.79
C PHE A 221 -5.48 16.70 9.67
#